data_87dcd9b526562a0c5fc81bbda31646db
#
_entry.id   87dcd9b526562a0c5fc81bbda31646db
#
_cell.length_a   1.000
_cell.length_b   1.000
_cell.length_c   1.000
_cell.angle_alpha   90.00
_cell.angle_beta   90.00
_cell.angle_gamma   90.00
#
_symmetry.space_group_name_H-M   'P 1'
#
loop_
_entity.id
_entity.type
_entity.pdbx_description
1 polymer ?
#
loop_
_entity_poly.entity_id
_entity_poly.type
_entity_poly.pdbx_seq_one_letter_code
_entity_poly.pdbx_strand_id
1 'polypeptide(L)'
;KPYNVNIVGVRSGSLNAGTFDDSLYIVYRDKSLRLKSHQYQITTDIGKYYLKHENKLNRKGGAILVPNQYRSVYKLDLHSGKYEALCQRLGNVCVYRDNNGDDKLDMNPDTIDCGKFGINIHKSSKYNSENREGVIGKYSAGCQVFKQESDFDDFMDILKKAEKVWGNKFTYTLLEEKDFNII
;
A
#
# COMPACT_ATOMS: atom_id res chain seq x y z
N LYS A 1 -22.42 0.31 -14.26
CA LYS A 1 -21.47 1.27 -14.82
C LYS A 1 -20.08 0.64 -14.86
N PRO A 2 -19.23 0.92 -15.87
CA PRO A 2 -17.86 0.43 -15.94
C PRO A 2 -16.97 1.06 -14.86
N TYR A 3 -15.78 0.50 -14.68
CA TYR A 3 -14.72 1.00 -13.78
C TYR A 3 -15.13 1.14 -12.31
N ASN A 4 -16.06 0.30 -11.82
CA ASN A 4 -16.21 0.11 -10.37
C ASN A 4 -15.07 -0.80 -9.90
N VAL A 5 -14.02 -0.19 -9.37
CA VAL A 5 -12.78 -0.89 -9.05
C VAL A 5 -12.81 -1.49 -7.64
N ASN A 6 -12.30 -2.71 -7.51
CA ASN A 6 -11.93 -3.33 -6.24
C ASN A 6 -10.39 -3.36 -6.19
N ILE A 7 -9.80 -2.72 -5.18
CA ILE A 7 -8.36 -2.63 -4.98
C ILE A 7 -8.03 -3.49 -3.76
N VAL A 8 -7.27 -4.56 -3.96
CA VAL A 8 -6.98 -5.56 -2.93
C VAL A 8 -5.47 -5.78 -2.84
N GLY A 9 -4.88 -5.40 -1.73
CA GLY A 9 -3.51 -5.81 -1.37
C GLY A 9 -3.54 -7.17 -0.68
N VAL A 10 -2.53 -7.95 -0.92
CA VAL A 10 -2.30 -9.25 -0.27
C VAL A 10 -0.89 -9.25 0.29
N ARG A 11 -0.81 -9.22 1.62
CA ARG A 11 0.46 -9.35 2.35
C ARG A 11 0.91 -10.79 2.37
N SER A 12 2.18 -11.04 2.05
CA SER A 12 2.82 -12.35 2.17
C SER A 12 2.92 -12.78 3.63
N GLY A 13 3.17 -14.08 3.86
CA GLY A 13 3.41 -14.60 5.21
C GLY A 13 4.82 -14.30 5.75
N SER A 14 5.66 -13.59 4.99
CA SER A 14 7.02 -13.24 5.41
C SER A 14 7.01 -12.13 6.46
N LEU A 15 7.83 -12.27 7.50
CA LEU A 15 8.07 -11.22 8.49
C LEU A 15 9.35 -10.43 8.21
N ASN A 16 9.98 -10.62 7.06
CA ASN A 16 11.21 -9.92 6.69
C ASN A 16 10.90 -8.57 6.09
N ALA A 17 11.18 -7.50 6.79
CA ALA A 17 11.01 -6.14 6.29
C ALA A 17 11.90 -5.86 5.07
N GLY A 18 11.46 -4.99 4.20
CA GLY A 18 12.29 -4.43 3.14
C GLY A 18 12.28 -5.24 1.83
N THR A 19 11.28 -6.10 1.60
CA THR A 19 11.12 -6.91 0.37
C THR A 19 9.87 -6.50 -0.42
N PHE A 20 9.88 -6.75 -1.74
CA PHE A 20 8.71 -6.62 -2.60
C PHE A 20 8.12 -8.02 -2.84
N ASP A 21 7.54 -8.61 -1.83
CA ASP A 21 6.99 -9.96 -1.83
C ASP A 21 5.46 -10.01 -1.70
N ASP A 22 4.82 -8.84 -1.71
CA ASP A 22 3.38 -8.70 -1.66
C ASP A 22 2.78 -8.47 -3.05
N SER A 23 1.46 -8.60 -3.14
CA SER A 23 0.70 -8.38 -4.37
C SER A 23 -0.39 -7.33 -4.19
N LEU A 24 -0.67 -6.58 -5.26
CA LEU A 24 -1.87 -5.76 -5.36
C LEU A 24 -2.68 -6.19 -6.57
N TYR A 25 -3.95 -6.42 -6.35
CA TYR A 25 -4.92 -6.73 -7.40
C TYR A 25 -5.86 -5.56 -7.61
N ILE A 26 -6.17 -5.25 -8.87
CA ILE A 26 -7.28 -4.37 -9.22
C ILE A 26 -8.24 -5.11 -10.13
N VAL A 27 -9.50 -5.22 -9.71
CA VAL A 27 -10.56 -5.95 -10.43
C VAL A 27 -11.69 -5.01 -10.75
N TYR A 28 -12.11 -4.98 -12.01
CA TYR A 28 -13.16 -4.08 -12.50
C TYR A 28 -13.83 -4.60 -13.78
N ARG A 29 -14.91 -3.96 -14.22
CA ARG A 29 -15.46 -4.15 -15.56
C ARG A 29 -15.05 -2.98 -16.45
N ASP A 30 -14.56 -3.28 -17.66
CA ASP A 30 -14.18 -2.28 -18.67
C ASP A 30 -15.42 -1.60 -19.30
N LYS A 31 -15.22 -0.71 -20.27
CA LYS A 31 -16.30 -0.02 -20.99
C LYS A 31 -17.29 -0.98 -21.65
N SER A 32 -16.84 -2.16 -22.07
CA SER A 32 -17.67 -3.21 -22.66
C SER A 32 -18.26 -4.16 -21.60
N LEU A 33 -18.16 -3.81 -20.31
CA LEU A 33 -18.59 -4.57 -19.13
C LEU A 33 -17.90 -5.94 -18.97
N ARG A 34 -16.80 -6.18 -19.67
CA ARG A 34 -15.98 -7.38 -19.51
C ARG A 34 -15.16 -7.27 -18.24
N LEU A 35 -15.11 -8.36 -17.46
CA LEU A 35 -14.29 -8.44 -16.26
C LEU A 35 -12.81 -8.35 -16.61
N LYS A 36 -12.09 -7.51 -15.90
CA LYS A 36 -10.63 -7.30 -15.98
C LYS A 36 -10.02 -7.47 -14.61
N SER A 37 -8.84 -8.04 -14.60
CA SER A 37 -8.01 -8.18 -13.39
C SER A 37 -6.56 -7.92 -13.78
N HIS A 38 -5.87 -7.11 -12.96
CA HIS A 38 -4.43 -6.91 -13.05
C HIS A 38 -3.82 -7.26 -11.70
N GLN A 39 -2.63 -7.83 -11.72
CA GLN A 39 -1.82 -8.12 -10.53
C GLN A 39 -0.50 -7.39 -10.66
N TYR A 40 -0.07 -6.75 -9.58
CA TYR A 40 1.18 -6.00 -9.51
C TYR A 40 2.00 -6.46 -8.31
N GLN A 41 3.33 -6.43 -8.46
CA GLN A 41 4.25 -6.68 -7.35
C GLN A 41 4.46 -5.40 -6.54
N ILE A 42 4.18 -5.48 -5.24
CA ILE A 42 4.27 -4.36 -4.33
C ILE A 42 4.97 -4.76 -3.04
N THR A 43 5.14 -3.80 -2.13
CA THR A 43 5.26 -4.06 -0.70
C THR A 43 4.09 -3.41 0.05
N THR A 44 3.59 -4.08 1.08
CA THR A 44 2.66 -3.54 2.06
C THR A 44 3.36 -3.19 3.37
N ASP A 45 4.68 -3.30 3.39
CA ASP A 45 5.48 -3.27 4.59
C ASP A 45 6.31 -1.99 4.72
N ILE A 46 6.76 -1.76 5.94
CA ILE A 46 7.73 -0.72 6.24
C ILE A 46 9.14 -1.14 5.81
N GLY A 47 9.91 -0.20 5.25
CA GLY A 47 11.32 -0.44 4.93
C GLY A 47 12.20 -0.52 6.18
N LYS A 48 13.24 -1.36 6.15
CA LYS A 48 14.19 -1.56 7.26
C LYS A 48 14.76 -0.27 7.84
N TYR A 49 14.94 0.74 7.00
CA TYR A 49 15.46 2.04 7.44
C TYR A 49 14.60 2.66 8.56
N TYR A 50 13.28 2.60 8.44
CA TYR A 50 12.35 3.20 9.39
C TYR A 50 12.03 2.33 10.62
N LEU A 51 12.45 1.06 10.61
CA LEU A 51 12.38 0.20 11.80
C LEU A 51 13.47 0.56 12.82
N LYS A 52 14.61 1.10 12.38
CA LYS A 52 15.70 1.49 13.29
C LYS A 52 15.29 2.64 14.18
N HIS A 53 15.73 2.60 15.45
CA HIS A 53 15.35 3.58 16.49
C HIS A 53 15.66 5.02 16.11
N GLU A 54 16.81 5.26 15.48
CA GLU A 54 17.28 6.58 15.07
C GLU A 54 16.50 7.17 13.88
N ASN A 55 15.79 6.36 13.12
CA ASN A 55 15.10 6.75 11.88
C ASN A 55 13.57 6.80 11.97
N LYS A 56 13.01 6.55 13.16
CA LYS A 56 11.56 6.54 13.36
C LYS A 56 10.93 7.90 13.06
N LEU A 57 9.85 7.89 12.29
CA LEU A 57 9.02 9.07 12.06
C LEU A 57 8.01 9.31 13.18
N ASN A 58 7.79 8.33 14.05
CA ASN A 58 6.85 8.41 15.16
C ASN A 58 7.45 7.77 16.41
N ARG A 59 7.25 8.39 17.57
CA ARG A 59 7.74 7.88 18.87
C ARG A 59 7.15 6.52 19.24
N LYS A 60 5.94 6.20 18.75
CA LYS A 60 5.29 4.91 18.96
C LYS A 60 5.89 3.77 18.13
N GLY A 61 6.76 4.08 17.15
CA GLY A 61 7.40 3.11 16.26
C GLY A 61 6.98 3.21 14.82
N GLY A 62 7.49 2.31 14.00
CA GLY A 62 7.18 2.14 12.59
C GLY A 62 5.71 1.80 12.36
N ALA A 63 5.16 2.13 11.20
CA ALA A 63 3.76 1.86 10.87
C ALA A 63 3.65 0.67 9.93
N ILE A 64 2.86 -0.34 10.30
CA ILE A 64 2.52 -1.49 9.45
C ILE A 64 1.00 -1.53 9.35
N LEU A 65 0.44 -1.38 8.14
CA LEU A 65 -1.01 -1.30 7.94
C LEU A 65 -1.71 -2.57 8.42
N VAL A 66 -2.74 -2.42 9.25
CA VAL A 66 -3.54 -3.56 9.74
C VAL A 66 -4.39 -4.11 8.59
N PRO A 67 -4.47 -5.43 8.36
CA PRO A 67 -5.40 -6.02 7.40
C PRO A 67 -6.85 -5.62 7.71
N ASN A 68 -7.50 -4.99 6.73
CA ASN A 68 -8.88 -4.52 6.85
C ASN A 68 -9.41 -3.98 5.51
N GLN A 69 -10.71 -3.71 5.42
CA GLN A 69 -11.30 -2.94 4.33
C GLN A 69 -11.42 -1.46 4.71
N TYR A 70 -10.60 -0.61 4.12
CA TYR A 70 -10.57 0.84 4.30
C TYR A 70 -11.52 1.51 3.31
N ARG A 71 -12.80 1.58 3.69
CA ARG A 71 -13.89 2.03 2.80
C ARG A 71 -13.85 3.54 2.61
N SER A 72 -13.70 3.97 1.35
CA SER A 72 -13.74 5.39 0.95
C SER A 72 -12.71 6.27 1.67
N VAL A 73 -11.57 5.71 2.05
CA VAL A 73 -10.50 6.39 2.80
C VAL A 73 -9.51 7.09 1.87
N TYR A 74 -9.41 6.61 0.64
CA TYR A 74 -8.41 7.04 -0.33
C TYR A 74 -8.99 7.94 -1.42
N LYS A 75 -8.14 8.82 -1.96
CA LYS A 75 -8.42 9.63 -3.16
C LYS A 75 -7.14 9.80 -3.97
N LEU A 76 -7.28 10.14 -5.25
CA LEU A 76 -6.17 10.62 -6.06
C LEU A 76 -5.77 12.01 -5.58
N ASP A 77 -4.50 12.17 -5.22
CA ASP A 77 -3.94 13.40 -4.68
C ASP A 77 -2.41 13.40 -4.81
N LEU A 78 -1.76 14.52 -4.56
CA LEU A 78 -0.31 14.63 -4.60
C LEU A 78 0.34 13.89 -3.42
N HIS A 79 1.16 12.88 -3.72
CA HIS A 79 2.04 12.25 -2.75
C HIS A 79 3.24 13.15 -2.49
N SER A 80 3.42 13.55 -1.22
CA SER A 80 4.49 14.47 -0.77
C SER A 80 4.60 15.75 -1.61
N GLY A 81 3.49 16.23 -2.20
CA GLY A 81 3.45 17.41 -3.05
C GLY A 81 4.15 17.26 -4.41
N LYS A 82 4.54 16.03 -4.82
CA LYS A 82 5.41 15.81 -5.98
C LYS A 82 4.68 15.22 -7.18
N TYR A 83 3.91 14.16 -7.00
CA TYR A 83 3.21 13.46 -8.08
C TYR A 83 1.92 12.83 -7.57
N GLU A 84 1.01 12.56 -8.49
CA GLU A 84 -0.29 11.99 -8.19
C GLU A 84 -0.18 10.52 -7.80
N ALA A 85 -0.85 10.14 -6.71
CA ALA A 85 -0.92 8.79 -6.18
C ALA A 85 -2.26 8.54 -5.50
N LEU A 86 -2.51 7.30 -5.06
CA LEU A 86 -3.70 6.99 -4.27
C LEU A 86 -3.40 7.26 -2.79
N CYS A 87 -3.89 8.39 -2.29
CA CYS A 87 -3.50 8.94 -0.99
C CYS A 87 -4.58 8.75 0.08
N GLN A 88 -4.16 8.40 1.28
CA GLN A 88 -5.01 8.40 2.48
C GLN A 88 -5.33 9.84 2.87
N ARG A 89 -6.53 10.33 2.52
CA ARG A 89 -6.97 11.71 2.81
C ARG A 89 -8.34 11.80 3.47
N LEU A 90 -9.24 10.83 3.19
CA LEU A 90 -10.65 10.94 3.51
C LEU A 90 -11.05 10.28 4.83
N GLY A 91 -10.21 9.40 5.38
CA GLY A 91 -10.51 8.68 6.62
C GLY A 91 -9.28 8.17 7.34
N ASN A 92 -9.51 7.52 8.47
CA ASN A 92 -8.47 6.90 9.27
C ASN A 92 -8.15 5.51 8.75
N VAL A 93 -6.90 5.09 8.96
CA VAL A 93 -6.45 3.70 8.89
C VAL A 93 -5.91 3.28 10.24
N CYS A 94 -5.80 1.97 10.48
CA CYS A 94 -5.16 1.43 11.66
C CYS A 94 -3.82 0.77 11.28
N VAL A 95 -2.81 0.97 12.11
CA VAL A 95 -1.47 0.40 11.91
C VAL A 95 -1.00 -0.28 13.19
N TYR A 96 -0.25 -1.36 13.07
CA TYR A 96 0.61 -1.83 14.14
C TYR A 96 1.78 -0.87 14.30
N ARG A 97 2.23 -0.66 15.53
CA ARG A 97 3.41 0.15 15.84
C ARG A 97 4.56 -0.76 16.23
N ASP A 98 5.49 -0.91 15.32
CA ASP A 98 6.72 -1.65 15.50
C ASP A 98 7.79 -0.76 16.12
N ASN A 99 8.30 -1.13 17.29
CA ASN A 99 9.19 -0.29 18.10
C ASN A 99 10.39 -1.03 18.71
N ASN A 100 10.66 -2.27 18.31
CA ASN A 100 11.76 -3.06 18.87
C ASN A 100 13.13 -2.75 18.23
N GLY A 101 13.15 -2.18 17.02
CA GLY A 101 14.37 -1.74 16.32
C GLY A 101 15.12 -2.85 15.59
N ASP A 102 14.56 -4.02 15.43
CA ASP A 102 15.12 -5.11 14.62
C ASP A 102 14.74 -5.00 13.12
N ASP A 103 15.04 -6.02 12.33
CA ASP A 103 14.75 -6.03 10.88
C ASP A 103 13.50 -6.86 10.53
N LYS A 104 12.71 -7.27 11.54
CA LYS A 104 11.48 -8.04 11.37
C LYS A 104 10.25 -7.18 11.56
N LEU A 105 9.15 -7.63 11.01
CA LEU A 105 7.86 -6.95 11.14
C LEU A 105 7.15 -7.44 12.42
N ASP A 106 6.88 -6.51 13.33
CA ASP A 106 6.17 -6.78 14.58
C ASP A 106 4.71 -6.32 14.45
N MET A 107 3.79 -7.27 14.29
CA MET A 107 2.35 -7.01 14.13
C MET A 107 1.58 -7.40 15.39
N ASN A 108 1.99 -6.79 16.53
CA ASN A 108 1.31 -7.02 17.81
C ASN A 108 -0.02 -6.24 17.88
N PRO A 109 -1.17 -6.91 18.07
CA PRO A 109 -2.48 -6.24 18.18
C PRO A 109 -2.56 -5.19 19.29
N ASP A 110 -1.79 -5.33 20.36
CA ASP A 110 -1.78 -4.39 21.48
C ASP A 110 -1.14 -3.03 21.12
N THR A 111 -0.43 -2.96 19.98
CA THR A 111 0.23 -1.75 19.49
C THR A 111 -0.60 -0.98 18.48
N ILE A 112 -1.83 -1.40 18.19
CA ILE A 112 -2.66 -0.79 17.14
C ILE A 112 -2.95 0.68 17.46
N ASP A 113 -2.68 1.52 16.47
CA ASP A 113 -2.89 2.97 16.49
C ASP A 113 -3.68 3.37 15.24
N CYS A 114 -4.74 4.14 15.39
CA CYS A 114 -5.63 4.49 14.28
C CYS A 114 -5.65 6.01 14.04
N GLY A 115 -5.51 6.42 12.76
CA GLY A 115 -5.48 7.84 12.43
C GLY A 115 -5.21 8.12 10.96
N LYS A 116 -4.99 9.41 10.65
CA LYS A 116 -4.54 9.85 9.34
C LYS A 116 -3.02 9.92 9.33
N PHE A 117 -2.38 8.83 8.95
CA PHE A 117 -0.91 8.71 8.97
C PHE A 117 -0.26 8.96 7.60
N GLY A 118 -1.07 9.11 6.55
CA GLY A 118 -0.56 9.24 5.19
C GLY A 118 -0.05 7.92 4.62
N ILE A 119 -0.67 6.81 4.98
CA ILE A 119 -0.41 5.49 4.39
C ILE A 119 -0.95 5.51 2.95
N ASN A 120 -0.10 5.88 2.01
CA ASN A 120 -0.45 6.05 0.62
C ASN A 120 -0.08 4.80 -0.20
N ILE A 121 -0.64 4.70 -1.41
CA ILE A 121 -0.27 3.69 -2.41
C ILE A 121 0.43 4.42 -3.54
N HIS A 122 1.74 4.18 -3.70
CA HIS A 122 2.60 4.99 -4.58
C HIS A 122 3.71 4.15 -5.23
N LYS A 123 4.48 4.74 -6.13
CA LYS A 123 5.61 4.09 -6.79
C LYS A 123 6.91 4.22 -5.99
N SER A 124 7.82 3.29 -6.22
CA SER A 124 9.24 3.44 -5.86
C SER A 124 9.92 4.47 -6.77
N SER A 125 11.05 5.04 -6.33
CA SER A 125 11.78 6.02 -7.17
C SER A 125 12.71 5.33 -8.18
N LYS A 126 12.75 5.84 -9.42
CA LYS A 126 13.66 5.38 -10.48
C LYS A 126 15.16 5.50 -10.12
N TYR A 127 15.50 6.43 -9.24
CA TYR A 127 16.88 6.90 -9.07
C TYR A 127 17.62 6.28 -7.90
N ASN A 128 17.02 5.30 -7.22
CA ASN A 128 17.68 4.72 -6.06
C ASN A 128 18.29 3.35 -6.40
N SER A 129 19.61 3.23 -6.22
CA SER A 129 20.35 1.99 -6.42
C SER A 129 19.81 0.82 -5.58
N GLU A 130 19.18 1.11 -4.45
CA GLU A 130 18.52 0.12 -3.58
C GLU A 130 17.37 -0.61 -4.28
N ASN A 131 16.69 0.03 -5.25
CA ASN A 131 15.64 -0.64 -6.04
C ASN A 131 16.18 -1.69 -7.01
N ARG A 132 17.44 -1.56 -7.45
CA ARG A 132 18.07 -2.54 -8.33
C ARG A 132 18.27 -3.90 -7.66
N GLU A 133 18.36 -3.90 -6.33
CA GLU A 133 18.54 -5.09 -5.52
C GLU A 133 17.20 -5.64 -4.96
N GLY A 134 16.06 -5.00 -5.28
CA GLY A 134 14.75 -5.43 -4.76
C GLY A 134 14.51 -5.07 -3.29
N VAL A 135 15.26 -4.12 -2.74
CA VAL A 135 15.17 -3.67 -1.34
C VAL A 135 14.37 -2.36 -1.24
N ILE A 136 13.48 -2.27 -0.27
CA ILE A 136 12.58 -1.11 -0.10
C ILE A 136 13.28 0.14 0.45
N GLY A 137 14.32 -0.01 1.24
CA GLY A 137 15.10 1.09 1.80
C GLY A 137 14.24 2.19 2.48
N LYS A 138 14.34 3.43 1.96
CA LYS A 138 13.65 4.63 2.47
C LYS A 138 12.31 4.95 1.77
N TYR A 139 11.78 4.06 0.93
CA TYR A 139 10.57 4.35 0.16
C TYR A 139 9.28 4.18 0.93
N SER A 140 9.27 3.27 1.90
CA SER A 140 8.09 3.00 2.70
C SER A 140 8.37 3.24 4.18
N ALA A 141 7.66 4.20 4.76
CA ALA A 141 7.50 4.33 6.20
C ALA A 141 6.15 3.72 6.67
N GLY A 142 5.65 2.72 5.90
CA GLY A 142 4.36 2.05 6.08
C GLY A 142 3.42 2.18 4.88
N CYS A 143 3.83 2.91 3.82
CA CYS A 143 3.07 3.02 2.56
C CYS A 143 3.09 1.71 1.77
N GLN A 144 2.08 1.53 0.91
CA GLN A 144 2.05 0.46 -0.07
C GLN A 144 2.81 0.93 -1.31
N VAL A 145 3.88 0.23 -1.70
CA VAL A 145 4.81 0.74 -2.74
C VAL A 145 4.92 -0.25 -3.89
N PHE A 146 4.68 0.24 -5.11
CA PHE A 146 4.88 -0.51 -6.34
C PHE A 146 6.36 -0.70 -6.63
N LYS A 147 6.75 -1.92 -7.01
CA LYS A 147 8.13 -2.23 -7.42
C LYS A 147 8.48 -1.63 -8.76
N GLN A 148 7.57 -1.75 -9.75
CA GLN A 148 7.76 -1.26 -11.10
C GLN A 148 6.96 0.02 -11.33
N GLU A 149 7.59 1.03 -11.93
CA GLU A 149 6.90 2.29 -12.26
C GLU A 149 5.83 2.09 -13.33
N SER A 150 6.07 1.24 -14.33
CA SER A 150 5.09 0.90 -15.37
C SER A 150 3.81 0.31 -14.78
N ASP A 151 3.92 -0.53 -13.76
CA ASP A 151 2.77 -1.12 -13.07
C ASP A 151 1.96 -0.06 -12.33
N PHE A 152 2.67 0.87 -11.69
CA PHE A 152 2.03 2.01 -11.03
C PHE A 152 1.31 2.92 -12.02
N ASP A 153 1.91 3.19 -13.17
CA ASP A 153 1.31 4.03 -14.22
C ASP A 153 0.03 3.38 -14.78
N ASP A 154 0.04 2.05 -15.05
CA ASP A 154 -1.15 1.29 -15.47
C ASP A 154 -2.26 1.33 -14.39
N PHE A 155 -1.89 1.12 -13.13
CA PHE A 155 -2.81 1.24 -11.99
C PHE A 155 -3.46 2.63 -11.92
N MET A 156 -2.67 3.69 -12.01
CA MET A 156 -3.16 5.07 -11.96
C MET A 156 -4.08 5.42 -13.14
N ASP A 157 -3.80 4.91 -14.33
CA ASP A 157 -4.64 5.09 -15.51
C ASP A 157 -6.03 4.44 -15.34
N ILE A 158 -6.10 3.27 -14.68
CA ILE A 158 -7.38 2.63 -14.33
C ILE A 158 -8.14 3.49 -13.32
N LEU A 159 -7.47 3.98 -12.28
CA LEU A 159 -8.08 4.83 -11.24
C LEU A 159 -8.62 6.15 -11.81
N LYS A 160 -7.89 6.79 -12.74
CA LYS A 160 -8.38 8.01 -13.42
C LYS A 160 -9.63 7.77 -14.26
N LYS A 161 -9.75 6.58 -14.87
CA LYS A 161 -10.98 6.18 -15.56
C LYS A 161 -12.12 5.94 -14.57
N ALA A 162 -11.82 5.32 -13.41
CA ALA A 162 -12.79 5.10 -12.35
C ALA A 162 -13.27 6.42 -11.74
N GLU A 163 -12.37 7.36 -11.46
CA GLU A 163 -12.68 8.70 -10.93
C GLU A 163 -13.69 9.44 -11.80
N LYS A 164 -13.51 9.42 -13.13
CA LYS A 164 -14.45 10.07 -14.07
C LYS A 164 -15.87 9.51 -14.02
N VAL A 165 -16.05 8.28 -13.58
CA VAL A 165 -17.38 7.59 -13.53
C VAL A 165 -17.98 7.59 -12.13
N TRP A 166 -17.14 7.49 -11.09
CA TRP A 166 -17.56 7.23 -9.71
C TRP A 166 -17.14 8.32 -8.72
N GLY A 167 -16.34 9.30 -9.16
CA GLY A 167 -15.76 10.35 -8.32
C GLY A 167 -14.47 9.90 -7.63
N ASN A 168 -13.78 10.88 -7.05
CA ASN A 168 -12.45 10.70 -6.44
C ASN A 168 -12.55 10.18 -5.00
N LYS A 169 -13.02 8.94 -4.86
CA LYS A 169 -13.15 8.26 -3.57
C LYS A 169 -13.01 6.75 -3.76
N PHE A 170 -12.00 6.17 -3.12
CA PHE A 170 -11.63 4.77 -3.32
C PHE A 170 -11.59 3.99 -2.01
N THR A 171 -11.90 2.71 -2.12
CA THR A 171 -11.76 1.70 -1.06
C THR A 171 -10.51 0.86 -1.35
N TYR A 172 -9.70 0.63 -0.33
CA TYR A 172 -8.60 -0.32 -0.37
C TYR A 172 -8.84 -1.42 0.66
N THR A 173 -8.68 -2.67 0.27
CA THR A 173 -8.74 -3.83 1.16
C THR A 173 -7.34 -4.44 1.25
N LEU A 174 -6.82 -4.62 2.45
CA LEU A 174 -5.60 -5.38 2.70
C LEU A 174 -6.00 -6.71 3.33
N LEU A 175 -5.57 -7.80 2.71
CA LEU A 175 -5.69 -9.18 3.18
C LEU A 175 -4.31 -9.73 3.50
N GLU A 176 -4.27 -10.84 4.23
CA GLU A 176 -3.07 -11.66 4.42
C GLU A 176 -3.16 -12.91 3.55
N GLU A 177 -2.01 -13.42 3.11
CA GLU A 177 -1.94 -14.64 2.28
C GLU A 177 -2.69 -15.82 2.92
N LYS A 178 -2.64 -15.95 4.25
CA LYS A 178 -3.36 -16.99 5.00
C LYS A 178 -4.88 -16.94 4.81
N ASP A 179 -5.46 -15.78 4.46
CA ASP A 179 -6.91 -15.62 4.27
C ASP A 179 -7.41 -16.35 3.01
N PHE A 180 -6.51 -16.75 2.11
CA PHE A 180 -6.81 -17.54 0.91
C PHE A 180 -6.72 -19.06 1.12
N ASN A 181 -6.13 -19.52 2.22
CA ASN A 181 -5.94 -20.93 2.51
C ASN A 181 -7.13 -21.57 3.27
N ILE A 182 -8.30 -20.93 3.23
CA ILE A 182 -9.53 -21.36 3.93
C ILE A 182 -10.47 -22.15 2.97
N ILE A 183 -9.91 -22.84 1.96
CA ILE A 183 -10.69 -23.74 1.10
C ILE A 183 -10.19 -25.16 1.25
#